data_c78418e3beb3c3ec8859e532c8a22c88
#
_entry.id   c78418e3beb3c3ec8859e532c8a22c88
#
_cell.length_a   1.000
_cell.length_b   1.000
_cell.length_c   1.000
_cell.angle_alpha   90.00
_cell.angle_beta   90.00
_cell.angle_gamma   90.00
#
_symmetry.space_group_name_H-M   'P 1'
#
loop_
_entity.id
_entity.type
_entity.pdbx_description
1 polymer ?
#
loop_
_entity_poly.entity_id
_entity_poly.type
_entity_poly.pdbx_seq_one_letter_code
_entity_poly.pdbx_strand_id
1 'polypeptide(L)'
;MATLAERRRIARLVHRFGFGPRPGEFSNLLAGGFNQAAEKYLSVPSQDAFADNQDEPVVRDQGKRPAPNSPDVVSYATEKRAQLTSLSFWWLDRMVLSEHSLRERMTWFWHGHWATSYQKVDDALPMYLQNQSLRRNALGNFAQMSREMVNDAALIFWLDGQTNTVKAPNENLSRELMELFTLGVNRYSEEDVKETAKALTGYKIDKSSGQVNFYPKQHFSGAIKVLGTQSTFDASSLSDFLVARSDSALFITERIWYRFISTMNPLTDTSLTSSFASRDIAALVKAIGRHSALDNPDNSMVKSPIDWFVSASRALSITPSKFSNPNNIRNYLDLLGQRPFFPPNVGGWPADQAWLSTSSAQYRIQFATQLVKEADLSPISSLAPNARINGLADWLGVVEWSSRTKMALNGAIRDPARLALLALCSPEYVVSA
;
A
#
# COMPACT_ATOMS: atom_id res chain seq x y z
N MET A 1 -16.86 -13.85 26.53
CA MET A 1 -17.05 -13.00 25.33
C MET A 1 -16.01 -11.89 25.38
N ALA A 2 -15.39 -11.55 24.23
CA ALA A 2 -14.47 -10.42 24.15
C ALA A 2 -15.18 -9.11 24.54
N THR A 3 -14.49 -8.22 25.25
CA THR A 3 -14.98 -6.89 25.56
C THR A 3 -15.09 -6.04 24.30
N LEU A 4 -15.85 -4.95 24.32
CA LEU A 4 -15.96 -4.03 23.18
C LEU A 4 -14.58 -3.43 22.79
N ALA A 5 -13.77 -3.11 23.80
CA ALA A 5 -12.41 -2.62 23.59
C ALA A 5 -11.51 -3.66 22.90
N GLU A 6 -11.54 -4.89 23.36
CA GLU A 6 -10.78 -5.99 22.75
C GLU A 6 -11.26 -6.29 21.33
N ARG A 7 -12.58 -6.29 21.09
CA ARG A 7 -13.16 -6.44 19.77
C ARG A 7 -12.69 -5.33 18.81
N ARG A 8 -12.64 -4.07 19.27
CA ARG A 8 -12.13 -2.93 18.51
C ARG A 8 -10.65 -3.12 18.16
N ARG A 9 -9.86 -3.50 19.14
CA ARG A 9 -8.42 -3.70 18.97
C ARG A 9 -8.12 -4.79 17.93
N ILE A 10 -8.82 -5.92 18.00
CA ILE A 10 -8.69 -7.01 17.02
C ILE A 10 -9.20 -6.56 15.64
N ALA A 11 -10.34 -5.87 15.54
CA ALA A 11 -10.88 -5.37 14.28
C ALA A 11 -9.88 -4.41 13.59
N ARG A 12 -9.29 -3.47 14.34
CA ARG A 12 -8.28 -2.55 13.81
C ARG A 12 -7.02 -3.28 13.37
N LEU A 13 -6.55 -4.26 14.12
CA LEU A 13 -5.42 -5.09 13.73
C LEU A 13 -5.69 -5.79 12.39
N VAL A 14 -6.83 -6.45 12.25
CA VAL A 14 -7.21 -7.21 11.06
C VAL A 14 -7.38 -6.30 9.83
N HIS A 15 -7.99 -5.12 9.99
CA HIS A 15 -8.23 -4.21 8.87
C HIS A 15 -7.02 -3.34 8.51
N ARG A 16 -6.22 -2.92 9.49
CA ARG A 16 -5.14 -1.95 9.27
C ARG A 16 -3.79 -2.61 9.01
N PHE A 17 -3.48 -3.72 9.69
CA PHE A 17 -2.25 -4.50 9.49
C PHE A 17 -2.45 -5.69 8.55
N GLY A 18 -3.70 -6.01 8.22
CA GLY A 18 -4.10 -6.87 7.13
C GLY A 18 -4.97 -6.12 6.13
N PHE A 19 -5.84 -6.86 5.44
CA PHE A 19 -6.86 -6.32 4.54
C PHE A 19 -8.26 -6.78 4.92
N GLY A 20 -8.55 -6.94 6.22
CA GLY A 20 -9.82 -7.48 6.69
C GLY A 20 -9.89 -9.00 6.78
N PRO A 21 -10.88 -9.54 7.49
CA PRO A 21 -11.00 -10.96 7.75
C PRO A 21 -11.56 -11.74 6.55
N ARG A 22 -11.24 -13.03 6.51
CA ARG A 22 -11.94 -14.03 5.70
C ARG A 22 -13.18 -14.56 6.46
N PRO A 23 -14.10 -15.27 5.81
CA PRO A 23 -15.24 -15.89 6.49
C PRO A 23 -14.81 -16.73 7.70
N GLY A 24 -15.40 -16.48 8.86
CA GLY A 24 -15.11 -17.17 10.12
C GLY A 24 -13.83 -16.74 10.84
N GLU A 25 -12.92 -16.05 10.18
CA GLU A 25 -11.62 -15.68 10.76
C GLU A 25 -11.75 -14.74 11.96
N PHE A 26 -12.60 -13.72 11.87
CA PHE A 26 -12.75 -12.74 12.95
C PHE A 26 -13.30 -13.37 14.25
N SER A 27 -14.28 -14.25 14.12
CA SER A 27 -14.83 -14.99 15.27
C SER A 27 -13.77 -15.85 15.96
N ASN A 28 -12.91 -16.52 15.17
CA ASN A 28 -11.79 -17.31 15.72
C ASN A 28 -10.76 -16.43 16.45
N LEU A 29 -10.46 -15.26 15.90
CA LEU A 29 -9.55 -14.28 16.53
C LEU A 29 -10.13 -13.73 17.84
N LEU A 30 -11.43 -13.45 17.87
CA LEU A 30 -12.12 -13.03 19.10
C LEU A 30 -12.09 -14.11 20.18
N ALA A 31 -12.23 -15.37 19.80
CA ALA A 31 -12.14 -16.48 20.74
C ALA A 31 -10.72 -16.68 21.32
N GLY A 32 -9.69 -16.42 20.49
CA GLY A 32 -8.28 -16.53 20.90
C GLY A 32 -7.72 -15.30 21.61
N GLY A 33 -8.41 -14.15 21.53
CA GLY A 33 -8.01 -12.89 22.13
C GLY A 33 -6.92 -12.14 21.36
N PHE A 34 -6.65 -10.89 21.81
CA PHE A 34 -5.76 -9.97 21.11
C PHE A 34 -4.33 -10.51 20.91
N ASN A 35 -3.77 -11.18 21.89
CA ASN A 35 -2.38 -11.67 21.77
C ASN A 35 -2.23 -12.70 20.65
N GLN A 36 -3.17 -13.62 20.50
CA GLN A 36 -3.17 -14.60 19.41
C GLN A 36 -3.41 -13.91 18.05
N ALA A 37 -4.31 -12.94 17.99
CA ALA A 37 -4.54 -12.14 16.80
C ALA A 37 -3.28 -11.37 16.40
N ALA A 38 -2.57 -10.75 17.36
CA ALA A 38 -1.33 -10.03 17.13
C ALA A 38 -0.20 -10.94 16.64
N GLU A 39 -0.05 -12.14 17.21
CA GLU A 39 0.92 -13.12 16.71
C GLU A 39 0.63 -13.50 15.25
N LYS A 40 -0.62 -13.73 14.90
CA LYS A 40 -0.99 -14.09 13.53
C LYS A 40 -0.74 -12.91 12.54
N TYR A 41 -1.23 -11.71 12.85
CA TYR A 41 -1.23 -10.58 11.93
C TYR A 41 0.10 -9.80 11.88
N LEU A 42 0.93 -9.88 12.92
CA LEU A 42 2.23 -9.21 12.99
C LEU A 42 3.40 -10.18 12.80
N SER A 43 3.12 -11.45 12.48
CA SER A 43 4.16 -12.41 12.11
C SER A 43 4.71 -12.13 10.71
N VAL A 44 5.95 -12.54 10.49
CA VAL A 44 6.64 -12.39 9.21
C VAL A 44 7.11 -13.78 8.75
N PRO A 45 6.21 -14.64 8.27
CA PRO A 45 6.62 -15.93 7.74
C PRO A 45 7.46 -15.74 6.46
N SER A 46 8.37 -16.67 6.22
CA SER A 46 9.23 -16.66 5.03
C SER A 46 8.42 -16.79 3.72
N GLN A 47 7.30 -17.51 3.78
CA GLN A 47 6.43 -17.79 2.63
C GLN A 47 4.96 -17.58 3.02
N ASP A 48 4.17 -17.19 2.03
CA ASP A 48 2.70 -17.21 2.07
C ASP A 48 2.22 -18.11 0.94
N ALA A 49 1.82 -19.35 1.28
CA ALA A 49 1.51 -20.39 0.32
C ALA A 49 0.41 -19.99 -0.69
N PHE A 50 -0.53 -19.12 -0.29
CA PHE A 50 -1.61 -18.69 -1.18
C PHE A 50 -1.20 -17.53 -2.09
N ALA A 51 -0.50 -16.53 -1.54
CA ALA A 51 -0.04 -15.39 -2.31
C ALA A 51 1.16 -15.74 -3.21
N ASP A 52 2.08 -16.58 -2.72
CA ASP A 52 3.32 -16.91 -3.44
C ASP A 52 3.10 -17.97 -4.54
N ASN A 53 1.96 -18.69 -4.52
CA ASN A 53 1.56 -19.62 -5.59
C ASN A 53 0.74 -18.96 -6.72
N GLN A 54 0.60 -17.63 -6.73
CA GLN A 54 -0.02 -16.96 -7.87
C GLN A 54 0.96 -16.95 -9.06
N ASP A 55 0.46 -17.25 -10.25
CA ASP A 55 1.24 -17.13 -11.47
C ASP A 55 1.79 -15.72 -11.61
N GLU A 56 3.08 -15.62 -11.94
CA GLU A 56 3.72 -14.31 -12.13
C GLU A 56 3.07 -13.54 -13.29
N PRO A 57 2.96 -12.21 -13.20
CA PRO A 57 2.37 -11.43 -14.27
C PRO A 57 3.24 -11.49 -15.53
N VAL A 58 2.60 -11.58 -16.68
CA VAL A 58 3.31 -11.54 -17.96
C VAL A 58 3.74 -10.11 -18.22
N VAL A 59 5.00 -9.79 -17.89
CA VAL A 59 5.62 -8.48 -18.13
C VAL A 59 6.96 -8.68 -18.84
N ARG A 60 7.20 -7.88 -19.89
CA ARG A 60 8.44 -7.95 -20.67
C ARG A 60 8.71 -6.62 -21.37
N ASP A 61 9.95 -6.37 -21.71
CA ASP A 61 10.29 -5.27 -22.61
C ASP A 61 9.58 -5.44 -23.96
N GLN A 62 8.92 -4.40 -24.40
CA GLN A 62 8.23 -4.35 -25.70
C GLN A 62 9.09 -3.69 -26.79
N GLY A 63 10.34 -3.35 -26.45
CA GLY A 63 11.23 -2.65 -27.36
C GLY A 63 10.81 -1.19 -27.60
N LYS A 64 11.32 -0.64 -28.69
CA LYS A 64 11.07 0.76 -29.06
C LYS A 64 9.62 0.94 -29.52
N ARG A 65 8.97 1.99 -28.99
CA ARG A 65 7.63 2.37 -29.44
C ARG A 65 7.59 2.57 -30.96
N PRO A 66 6.65 1.93 -31.69
CA PRO A 66 6.48 2.11 -33.13
C PRO A 66 6.17 3.56 -33.50
N ALA A 67 6.52 3.95 -34.72
CA ALA A 67 6.13 5.26 -35.26
C ALA A 67 4.59 5.42 -35.27
N PRO A 68 4.04 6.64 -35.09
CA PRO A 68 2.60 6.85 -34.96
C PRO A 68 1.74 6.26 -36.08
N ASN A 69 2.29 6.16 -37.29
CA ASN A 69 1.60 5.64 -38.48
C ASN A 69 1.99 4.19 -38.82
N SER A 70 2.74 3.50 -37.95
CA SER A 70 3.11 2.10 -38.14
C SER A 70 1.89 1.20 -37.95
N PRO A 71 1.73 0.12 -38.73
CA PRO A 71 0.70 -0.88 -38.50
C PRO A 71 0.84 -1.56 -37.10
N ASP A 72 2.02 -1.52 -36.50
CA ASP A 72 2.31 -2.13 -35.21
C ASP A 72 1.84 -1.30 -34.01
N VAL A 73 1.41 -0.05 -34.19
CA VAL A 73 0.99 0.85 -33.09
C VAL A 73 -0.15 0.25 -32.26
N VAL A 74 -1.13 -0.36 -32.93
CA VAL A 74 -2.30 -0.93 -32.27
C VAL A 74 -1.93 -2.18 -31.44
N SER A 75 -1.13 -3.08 -32.03
CA SER A 75 -0.67 -4.29 -31.33
C SER A 75 0.22 -3.95 -30.14
N TYR A 76 1.14 -3.01 -30.30
CA TYR A 76 1.99 -2.50 -29.21
C TYR A 76 1.16 -1.92 -28.06
N ALA A 77 0.19 -1.04 -28.37
CA ALA A 77 -0.67 -0.45 -27.32
C ALA A 77 -1.57 -1.48 -26.64
N THR A 78 -2.03 -2.49 -27.38
CA THR A 78 -2.84 -3.59 -26.85
C THR A 78 -2.02 -4.44 -25.87
N GLU A 79 -0.80 -4.79 -26.25
CA GLU A 79 0.09 -5.56 -25.40
C GLU A 79 0.49 -4.81 -24.13
N LYS A 80 0.83 -3.51 -24.23
CA LYS A 80 1.07 -2.66 -23.06
C LYS A 80 -0.08 -2.69 -22.07
N ARG A 81 -1.30 -2.56 -22.59
CA ARG A 81 -2.50 -2.61 -21.75
C ARG A 81 -2.69 -3.99 -21.12
N ALA A 82 -2.42 -5.05 -21.86
CA ALA A 82 -2.51 -6.41 -21.37
C ALA A 82 -1.50 -6.67 -20.24
N GLN A 83 -0.25 -6.25 -20.39
CA GLN A 83 0.79 -6.38 -19.35
C GLN A 83 0.44 -5.60 -18.08
N LEU A 84 0.00 -4.34 -18.20
CA LEU A 84 -0.44 -3.55 -17.06
C LEU A 84 -1.65 -4.18 -16.36
N THR A 85 -2.58 -4.75 -17.12
CA THR A 85 -3.76 -5.42 -16.59
C THR A 85 -3.35 -6.69 -15.82
N SER A 86 -2.49 -7.53 -16.41
CA SER A 86 -1.92 -8.71 -15.77
C SER A 86 -1.24 -8.35 -14.46
N LEU A 87 -0.35 -7.36 -14.48
CA LEU A 87 0.37 -6.87 -13.30
C LEU A 87 -0.58 -6.36 -12.20
N SER A 88 -1.60 -5.60 -12.57
CA SER A 88 -2.55 -5.02 -11.60
C SER A 88 -3.40 -6.10 -10.92
N PHE A 89 -3.93 -7.06 -11.70
CA PHE A 89 -4.75 -8.14 -11.15
C PHE A 89 -3.94 -9.16 -10.37
N TRP A 90 -2.73 -9.49 -10.81
CA TRP A 90 -1.80 -10.30 -10.04
C TRP A 90 -1.56 -9.73 -8.63
N TRP A 91 -1.37 -8.42 -8.51
CA TRP A 91 -1.16 -7.83 -7.19
C TRP A 91 -2.45 -7.74 -6.36
N LEU A 92 -3.60 -7.45 -6.97
CA LEU A 92 -4.89 -7.49 -6.28
C LEU A 92 -5.22 -8.89 -5.76
N ASP A 93 -4.93 -9.93 -6.56
CA ASP A 93 -5.12 -11.32 -6.15
C ASP A 93 -4.22 -11.68 -4.96
N ARG A 94 -2.94 -11.28 -4.98
CA ARG A 94 -2.04 -11.47 -3.84
C ARG A 94 -2.58 -10.82 -2.57
N MET A 95 -3.07 -9.59 -2.64
CA MET A 95 -3.66 -8.91 -1.48
C MET A 95 -4.89 -9.65 -0.92
N VAL A 96 -5.74 -10.17 -1.79
CA VAL A 96 -6.96 -10.90 -1.41
C VAL A 96 -6.63 -12.30 -0.89
N LEU A 97 -5.74 -13.03 -1.56
CA LEU A 97 -5.47 -14.44 -1.29
C LEU A 97 -4.44 -14.66 -0.18
N SER A 98 -3.66 -13.65 0.17
CA SER A 98 -2.65 -13.75 1.22
C SER A 98 -3.23 -14.22 2.55
N GLU A 99 -2.62 -15.23 3.15
CA GLU A 99 -2.94 -15.70 4.50
C GLU A 99 -2.24 -14.83 5.56
N HIS A 100 -0.99 -14.41 5.27
CA HIS A 100 -0.18 -13.53 6.08
C HIS A 100 -0.11 -12.14 5.44
N SER A 101 -1.24 -11.44 5.45
CA SER A 101 -1.46 -10.21 4.66
C SER A 101 -0.56 -9.02 5.03
N LEU A 102 0.17 -9.06 6.16
CA LEU A 102 1.05 -7.97 6.58
C LEU A 102 2.13 -7.62 5.53
N ARG A 103 2.71 -8.63 4.85
CA ARG A 103 3.71 -8.37 3.80
C ARG A 103 3.12 -7.60 2.63
N GLU A 104 1.97 -8.02 2.09
CA GLU A 104 1.29 -7.31 1.01
C GLU A 104 0.76 -5.94 1.49
N ARG A 105 0.31 -5.83 2.76
CA ARG A 105 -0.08 -4.57 3.38
C ARG A 105 1.07 -3.57 3.45
N MET A 106 2.25 -4.02 3.86
CA MET A 106 3.44 -3.18 3.89
C MET A 106 3.99 -2.88 2.50
N THR A 107 3.89 -3.81 1.55
CA THR A 107 4.21 -3.55 0.13
C THR A 107 3.32 -2.43 -0.42
N TRP A 108 2.02 -2.45 -0.11
CA TRP A 108 1.09 -1.39 -0.47
C TRP A 108 1.44 -0.05 0.17
N PHE A 109 1.81 -0.07 1.45
CA PHE A 109 2.29 1.13 2.16
C PHE A 109 3.53 1.71 1.48
N TRP A 110 4.54 0.88 1.19
CA TRP A 110 5.78 1.32 0.56
C TRP A 110 5.60 1.79 -0.88
N HIS A 111 4.68 1.20 -1.62
CA HIS A 111 4.31 1.72 -2.95
C HIS A 111 3.68 3.12 -2.88
N GLY A 112 2.98 3.45 -1.81
CA GLY A 112 2.50 4.81 -1.55
C GLY A 112 3.55 5.76 -0.97
N HIS A 113 4.59 5.24 -0.34
CA HIS A 113 5.70 6.02 0.22
C HIS A 113 6.76 6.34 -0.87
N TRP A 114 7.23 5.36 -1.62
CA TRP A 114 8.10 5.49 -2.79
C TRP A 114 7.28 5.68 -4.06
N ALA A 115 6.35 6.62 -4.02
CA ALA A 115 5.29 6.72 -5.01
C ALA A 115 5.83 6.97 -6.43
N THR A 116 5.54 6.00 -7.29
CA THR A 116 5.94 5.98 -8.70
C THR A 116 4.73 5.61 -9.54
N SER A 117 4.40 6.44 -10.55
CA SER A 117 3.18 6.26 -11.34
C SER A 117 3.45 5.71 -12.73
N TYR A 118 2.71 4.65 -13.08
CA TYR A 118 2.68 4.13 -14.45
C TYR A 118 2.30 5.20 -15.48
N GLN A 119 1.58 6.25 -15.07
CA GLN A 119 1.17 7.32 -15.96
C GLN A 119 2.35 7.98 -16.71
N LYS A 120 3.52 8.11 -16.07
CA LYS A 120 4.74 8.64 -16.68
C LYS A 120 5.72 7.53 -17.07
N VAL A 121 5.89 6.51 -16.22
CA VAL A 121 6.81 5.40 -16.49
C VAL A 121 6.42 4.66 -17.77
N ASP A 122 5.12 4.45 -17.96
CA ASP A 122 4.50 3.88 -19.15
C ASP A 122 5.12 2.54 -19.59
N ASP A 123 5.59 1.75 -18.62
CA ASP A 123 6.18 0.43 -18.83
C ASP A 123 5.90 -0.47 -17.63
N ALA A 124 5.39 -1.67 -17.86
CA ALA A 124 5.01 -2.60 -16.82
C ALA A 124 6.22 -3.30 -16.18
N LEU A 125 7.31 -3.50 -16.92
CA LEU A 125 8.48 -4.22 -16.42
C LEU A 125 9.18 -3.48 -15.26
N PRO A 126 9.57 -2.21 -15.37
CA PRO A 126 10.17 -1.50 -14.22
C PRO A 126 9.18 -1.35 -13.05
N MET A 127 7.88 -1.20 -13.29
CA MET A 127 6.88 -1.15 -12.21
C MET A 127 6.75 -2.49 -11.48
N TYR A 128 6.85 -3.62 -12.19
CA TYR A 128 6.88 -4.95 -11.60
C TYR A 128 8.15 -5.15 -10.77
N LEU A 129 9.33 -4.82 -11.31
CA LEU A 129 10.61 -4.95 -10.61
C LEU A 129 10.63 -4.11 -9.33
N GLN A 130 10.11 -2.87 -9.38
CA GLN A 130 9.94 -2.03 -8.19
C GLN A 130 9.02 -2.69 -7.16
N ASN A 131 7.88 -3.21 -7.59
CA ASN A 131 6.94 -3.90 -6.69
C ASN A 131 7.59 -5.11 -6.02
N GLN A 132 8.40 -5.89 -6.75
CA GLN A 132 9.16 -7.00 -6.19
C GLN A 132 10.23 -6.54 -5.19
N SER A 133 10.96 -5.45 -5.47
CA SER A 133 11.91 -4.85 -4.53
C SER A 133 11.23 -4.40 -3.24
N LEU A 134 10.12 -3.70 -3.36
CA LEU A 134 9.33 -3.26 -2.21
C LEU A 134 8.82 -4.45 -1.38
N ARG A 135 8.36 -5.53 -2.03
CA ARG A 135 7.87 -6.73 -1.34
C ARG A 135 8.97 -7.48 -0.61
N ARG A 136 10.14 -7.66 -1.23
CA ARG A 136 11.30 -8.32 -0.58
C ARG A 136 11.70 -7.58 0.69
N ASN A 137 11.67 -6.25 0.66
CA ASN A 137 12.09 -5.39 1.76
C ASN A 137 10.94 -4.93 2.66
N ALA A 138 9.68 -5.31 2.38
CA ALA A 138 8.48 -4.76 3.01
C ALA A 138 8.52 -4.79 4.55
N LEU A 139 9.13 -5.83 5.13
CA LEU A 139 9.30 -6.07 6.56
C LEU A 139 10.78 -6.32 6.92
N GLY A 140 11.70 -5.95 6.03
CA GLY A 140 13.15 -6.09 6.21
C GLY A 140 13.79 -4.84 6.81
N ASN A 141 14.96 -4.48 6.30
CA ASN A 141 15.73 -3.32 6.73
C ASN A 141 15.48 -2.11 5.83
N PHE A 142 15.11 -0.97 6.40
CA PHE A 142 14.79 0.24 5.64
C PHE A 142 16.02 0.82 4.90
N ALA A 143 17.24 0.66 5.42
CA ALA A 143 18.43 1.10 4.71
C ALA A 143 18.65 0.27 3.43
N GLN A 144 18.42 -1.05 3.49
CA GLN A 144 18.46 -1.91 2.32
C GLN A 144 17.40 -1.50 1.29
N MET A 145 16.16 -1.27 1.74
CA MET A 145 15.08 -0.79 0.86
C MET A 145 15.47 0.53 0.20
N SER A 146 15.98 1.49 0.95
CA SER A 146 16.35 2.80 0.43
C SER A 146 17.47 2.71 -0.62
N ARG A 147 18.49 1.86 -0.40
CA ARG A 147 19.54 1.60 -1.41
C ARG A 147 18.97 1.02 -2.70
N GLU A 148 18.03 0.08 -2.62
CA GLU A 148 17.37 -0.47 -3.81
C GLU A 148 16.54 0.61 -4.51
N MET A 149 15.81 1.46 -3.77
CA MET A 149 14.95 2.49 -4.35
C MET A 149 15.73 3.62 -5.03
N VAL A 150 16.85 4.08 -4.50
CA VAL A 150 17.67 5.11 -5.19
C VAL A 150 18.30 4.61 -6.49
N ASN A 151 18.34 3.29 -6.68
CA ASN A 151 18.78 2.60 -7.89
C ASN A 151 17.61 1.96 -8.68
N ASP A 152 16.37 2.30 -8.35
CA ASP A 152 15.19 1.74 -9.00
C ASP A 152 14.88 2.46 -10.33
N ALA A 153 14.73 1.69 -11.41
CA ALA A 153 14.51 2.25 -12.73
C ALA A 153 13.19 3.03 -12.86
N ALA A 154 12.12 2.54 -12.23
CA ALA A 154 10.83 3.22 -12.28
C ALA A 154 10.87 4.56 -11.52
N LEU A 155 11.50 4.59 -10.33
CA LEU A 155 11.66 5.80 -9.53
C LEU A 155 12.58 6.82 -10.23
N ILE A 156 13.73 6.37 -10.76
CA ILE A 156 14.66 7.23 -11.51
C ILE A 156 13.96 7.83 -12.74
N PHE A 157 13.15 7.04 -13.45
CA PHE A 157 12.38 7.56 -14.59
C PHE A 157 11.32 8.57 -14.16
N TRP A 158 10.57 8.25 -13.11
CA TRP A 158 9.51 9.09 -12.56
C TRP A 158 10.01 10.48 -12.17
N LEU A 159 11.21 10.54 -11.57
CA LEU A 159 11.84 11.76 -11.05
C LEU A 159 12.93 12.36 -11.96
N ASP A 160 12.97 11.94 -13.24
CA ASP A 160 13.91 12.44 -14.26
C ASP A 160 15.40 12.22 -13.93
N GLY A 161 15.70 11.29 -13.00
CA GLY A 161 17.06 10.99 -12.56
C GLY A 161 18.00 10.51 -13.67
N GLN A 162 17.46 9.88 -14.75
CA GLN A 162 18.23 9.48 -15.91
C GLN A 162 18.84 10.66 -16.69
N THR A 163 18.35 11.89 -16.50
CA THR A 163 18.91 13.09 -17.08
C THR A 163 19.94 13.77 -16.18
N ASN A 164 20.08 13.33 -14.94
CA ASN A 164 21.00 13.88 -13.95
C ASN A 164 22.45 13.50 -14.29
N THR A 165 23.25 14.48 -14.70
CA THR A 165 24.66 14.28 -15.08
C THR A 165 25.55 15.34 -14.43
N VAL A 166 26.87 15.06 -14.35
CA VAL A 166 27.83 16.03 -13.80
C VAL A 166 27.79 17.39 -14.49
N LYS A 167 27.42 17.44 -15.79
CA LYS A 167 27.33 18.69 -16.55
C LYS A 167 25.98 19.41 -16.39
N ALA A 168 24.96 18.69 -15.99
CA ALA A 168 23.60 19.20 -15.82
C ALA A 168 22.92 18.47 -14.66
N PRO A 169 23.27 18.82 -13.40
CA PRO A 169 22.62 18.24 -12.23
C PRO A 169 21.12 18.52 -12.22
N ASN A 170 20.34 17.49 -11.84
CA ASN A 170 18.87 17.57 -11.71
C ASN A 170 18.48 17.31 -10.26
N GLU A 171 17.84 18.27 -9.64
CA GLU A 171 17.50 18.27 -8.20
C GLU A 171 16.23 17.46 -7.87
N ASN A 172 15.43 17.04 -8.86
CA ASN A 172 14.11 16.46 -8.59
C ASN A 172 14.22 15.22 -7.69
N LEU A 173 14.99 14.21 -8.10
CA LEU A 173 15.19 13.00 -7.29
C LEU A 173 15.84 13.31 -5.94
N SER A 174 16.79 14.24 -5.86
CA SER A 174 17.48 14.56 -4.61
C SER A 174 16.55 15.23 -3.61
N ARG A 175 15.70 16.14 -4.05
CA ARG A 175 14.70 16.81 -3.21
C ARG A 175 13.73 15.79 -2.63
N GLU A 176 13.14 14.95 -3.47
CA GLU A 176 12.17 13.95 -3.03
C GLU A 176 12.80 12.88 -2.14
N LEU A 177 14.05 12.51 -2.40
CA LEU A 177 14.79 11.59 -1.54
C LEU A 177 14.92 12.11 -0.11
N MET A 178 15.22 13.40 0.05
CA MET A 178 15.34 14.02 1.37
C MET A 178 13.97 14.32 1.99
N GLU A 179 13.05 14.89 1.22
CA GLU A 179 11.78 15.40 1.72
C GLU A 179 10.73 14.33 1.96
N LEU A 180 10.46 13.49 0.96
CA LEU A 180 9.34 12.56 0.99
C LEU A 180 9.74 11.15 1.40
N PHE A 181 11.00 10.76 1.15
CA PHE A 181 11.39 9.36 1.30
C PHE A 181 12.24 9.06 2.54
N THR A 182 13.04 10.03 3.03
CA THR A 182 13.99 9.70 4.11
C THR A 182 13.94 10.61 5.33
N LEU A 183 13.85 11.93 5.19
CA LEU A 183 14.01 12.86 6.32
C LEU A 183 12.73 13.58 6.71
N GLY A 184 11.90 13.94 5.74
CA GLY A 184 10.76 14.84 5.93
C GLY A 184 11.08 16.32 5.68
N VAL A 185 10.02 17.14 5.59
CA VAL A 185 10.12 18.58 5.31
C VAL A 185 10.91 19.33 6.38
N ASN A 186 11.59 20.43 6.00
CA ASN A 186 12.30 21.35 6.89
C ASN A 186 13.48 20.73 7.66
N ARG A 187 14.04 19.60 7.20
CA ARG A 187 15.21 18.92 7.83
C ARG A 187 16.47 18.98 6.97
N TYR A 188 16.47 19.81 5.93
CA TYR A 188 17.57 20.04 4.99
C TYR A 188 17.47 21.45 4.43
N SER A 189 18.54 21.94 3.81
CA SER A 189 18.60 23.20 3.10
C SER A 189 18.57 23.02 1.58
N GLU A 190 18.29 24.08 0.83
CA GLU A 190 18.39 24.08 -0.63
C GLU A 190 19.80 23.74 -1.14
N GLU A 191 20.84 24.09 -0.38
CA GLU A 191 22.21 23.72 -0.72
C GLU A 191 22.42 22.21 -0.54
N ASP A 192 21.84 21.59 0.50
CA ASP A 192 21.90 20.14 0.69
C ASP A 192 21.24 19.41 -0.48
N VAL A 193 20.13 19.94 -1.04
CA VAL A 193 19.47 19.36 -2.22
C VAL A 193 20.39 19.38 -3.44
N LYS A 194 21.07 20.51 -3.70
CA LYS A 194 22.02 20.65 -4.82
C LYS A 194 23.22 19.73 -4.67
N GLU A 195 23.78 19.66 -3.48
CA GLU A 195 24.90 18.78 -3.19
C GLU A 195 24.49 17.30 -3.33
N THR A 196 23.33 16.93 -2.78
CA THR A 196 22.75 15.58 -2.93
C THR A 196 22.53 15.21 -4.40
N ALA A 197 22.09 16.16 -5.24
CA ALA A 197 21.93 15.92 -6.68
C ALA A 197 23.21 15.48 -7.38
N LYS A 198 24.37 15.98 -6.93
CA LYS A 198 25.68 15.58 -7.48
C LYS A 198 25.99 14.09 -7.23
N ALA A 199 25.66 13.57 -6.05
CA ALA A 199 25.84 12.15 -5.70
C ALA A 199 24.94 11.21 -6.53
N LEU A 200 23.82 11.73 -7.03
CA LEU A 200 22.85 10.98 -7.84
C LEU A 200 23.07 11.12 -9.35
N THR A 201 24.21 11.66 -9.78
CA THR A 201 24.56 11.81 -11.21
C THR A 201 25.07 10.50 -11.82
N GLY A 202 24.83 10.32 -13.13
CA GLY A 202 25.42 9.23 -13.91
C GLY A 202 24.67 7.90 -13.91
N TYR A 203 23.48 7.85 -13.34
CA TYR A 203 22.61 6.67 -13.35
C TYR A 203 21.63 6.74 -14.53
N LYS A 204 21.60 5.70 -15.37
CA LYS A 204 20.74 5.63 -16.55
C LYS A 204 19.99 4.30 -16.64
N ILE A 205 18.78 4.37 -17.14
CA ILE A 205 17.91 3.22 -17.28
C ILE A 205 18.26 2.46 -18.56
N ASP A 206 18.46 1.16 -18.42
CA ASP A 206 18.39 0.21 -19.53
C ASP A 206 16.94 -0.27 -19.65
N LYS A 207 16.26 0.20 -20.69
CA LYS A 207 14.84 -0.11 -20.89
C LYS A 207 14.60 -1.59 -21.22
N SER A 208 15.60 -2.27 -21.81
CA SER A 208 15.46 -3.68 -22.21
C SER A 208 15.43 -4.62 -21.01
N SER A 209 16.20 -4.31 -19.98
CA SER A 209 16.29 -5.12 -18.75
C SER A 209 15.46 -4.56 -17.60
N GLY A 210 14.98 -3.30 -17.70
CA GLY A 210 14.37 -2.59 -16.58
C GLY A 210 15.34 -2.29 -15.44
N GLN A 211 16.66 -2.34 -15.71
CA GLN A 211 17.74 -2.13 -14.73
C GLN A 211 18.37 -0.75 -14.88
N VAL A 212 19.16 -0.35 -13.91
CA VAL A 212 19.92 0.90 -13.93
C VAL A 212 21.39 0.62 -14.13
N ASN A 213 22.00 1.32 -15.10
CA ASN A 213 23.43 1.28 -15.37
C ASN A 213 24.11 2.55 -14.83
N PHE A 214 25.27 2.38 -14.18
CA PHE A 214 26.09 3.48 -13.70
C PHE A 214 27.15 3.86 -14.74
N TYR A 215 27.24 5.17 -15.04
CA TYR A 215 28.19 5.75 -16.01
C TYR A 215 29.18 6.67 -15.28
N PRO A 216 30.37 6.19 -14.88
CA PRO A 216 31.34 6.96 -14.08
C PRO A 216 31.74 8.29 -14.72
N LYS A 217 31.85 8.36 -16.05
CA LYS A 217 32.17 9.60 -16.77
C LYS A 217 31.09 10.69 -16.69
N GLN A 218 29.91 10.35 -16.25
CA GLN A 218 28.76 11.27 -16.08
C GLN A 218 28.47 11.51 -14.59
N HIS A 219 29.19 10.86 -13.70
CA HIS A 219 29.07 10.99 -12.25
C HIS A 219 30.02 12.07 -11.73
N PHE A 220 29.56 12.81 -10.71
CA PHE A 220 30.39 13.75 -9.95
C PHE A 220 31.18 12.98 -8.90
N SER A 221 32.52 12.92 -9.06
CA SER A 221 33.41 12.14 -8.18
C SER A 221 34.10 12.96 -7.10
N GLY A 222 33.80 14.26 -6.99
CA GLY A 222 34.36 15.14 -5.96
C GLY A 222 33.70 14.98 -4.59
N ALA A 223 34.33 15.53 -3.55
CA ALA A 223 33.71 15.64 -2.23
C ALA A 223 32.57 16.66 -2.27
N ILE A 224 31.47 16.33 -1.64
CA ILE A 224 30.30 17.20 -1.44
C ILE A 224 29.98 17.31 0.04
N LYS A 225 29.29 18.39 0.42
CA LYS A 225 28.88 18.61 1.80
C LYS A 225 27.36 18.50 1.91
N VAL A 226 26.87 17.44 2.57
CA VAL A 226 25.44 17.19 2.80
C VAL A 226 25.18 17.16 4.29
N LEU A 227 24.22 17.96 4.75
CA LEU A 227 23.80 18.04 6.16
C LEU A 227 24.99 18.20 7.13
N GLY A 228 25.95 19.03 6.74
CA GLY A 228 27.14 19.33 7.53
C GLY A 228 28.29 18.33 7.38
N THR A 229 28.10 17.17 6.73
CA THR A 229 29.12 16.14 6.54
C THR A 229 29.74 16.24 5.16
N GLN A 230 31.06 16.32 5.09
CA GLN A 230 31.79 16.31 3.82
C GLN A 230 32.31 14.89 3.51
N SER A 231 31.95 14.38 2.33
CA SER A 231 32.38 13.06 1.85
C SER A 231 32.25 12.96 0.33
N THR A 232 32.83 11.92 -0.26
CA THR A 232 32.48 11.49 -1.61
C THR A 232 31.34 10.50 -1.51
N PHE A 233 30.20 10.86 -2.07
CA PHE A 233 29.00 10.04 -2.06
C PHE A 233 28.66 9.55 -3.47
N ASP A 234 28.21 8.29 -3.55
CA ASP A 234 27.38 7.75 -4.62
C ASP A 234 25.94 7.59 -4.13
N ALA A 235 25.03 7.11 -4.98
CA ALA A 235 23.62 6.96 -4.61
C ALA A 235 23.44 6.05 -3.39
N SER A 236 24.19 4.96 -3.29
CA SER A 236 24.04 3.98 -2.19
C SER A 236 24.57 4.52 -0.86
N SER A 237 25.78 5.07 -0.85
CA SER A 237 26.40 5.64 0.36
C SER A 237 25.70 6.90 0.84
N LEU A 238 25.14 7.71 -0.08
CA LEU A 238 24.27 8.82 0.27
C LEU A 238 22.99 8.34 0.94
N SER A 239 22.33 7.34 0.38
CA SER A 239 21.14 6.73 0.95
C SER A 239 21.39 6.22 2.37
N ASP A 240 22.51 5.52 2.59
CA ASP A 240 22.93 5.05 3.92
C ASP A 240 23.12 6.19 4.91
N PHE A 241 23.79 7.25 4.48
CA PHE A 241 24.02 8.43 5.30
C PHE A 241 22.70 9.09 5.73
N LEU A 242 21.75 9.26 4.80
CA LEU A 242 20.45 9.85 5.10
C LEU A 242 19.62 8.98 6.06
N VAL A 243 19.57 7.68 5.79
CA VAL A 243 18.78 6.73 6.60
C VAL A 243 19.36 6.50 7.98
N ALA A 244 20.70 6.61 8.16
CA ALA A 244 21.34 6.45 9.46
C ALA A 244 20.95 7.57 10.47
N ARG A 245 20.48 8.72 10.00
CA ARG A 245 20.12 9.87 10.85
C ARG A 245 18.92 9.57 11.74
N SER A 246 18.91 10.19 12.93
CA SER A 246 17.76 10.12 13.85
C SER A 246 16.48 10.72 13.25
N ASP A 247 16.63 11.78 12.43
CA ASP A 247 15.51 12.42 11.72
C ASP A 247 14.78 11.42 10.81
N SER A 248 15.53 10.55 10.12
CA SER A 248 14.97 9.50 9.29
C SER A 248 14.17 8.48 10.10
N ALA A 249 14.71 8.05 11.23
CA ALA A 249 14.02 7.10 12.10
C ALA A 249 12.68 7.66 12.60
N LEU A 250 12.68 8.92 13.03
CA LEU A 250 11.46 9.61 13.47
C LEU A 250 10.47 9.73 12.31
N PHE A 251 10.91 10.24 11.16
CA PHE A 251 10.05 10.43 9.98
C PHE A 251 9.35 9.14 9.54
N ILE A 252 10.08 8.04 9.42
CA ILE A 252 9.49 6.75 9.02
C ILE A 252 8.52 6.23 10.08
N THR A 253 8.84 6.39 11.37
CA THR A 253 7.93 6.02 12.46
C THR A 253 6.63 6.83 12.39
N GLU A 254 6.72 8.15 12.17
CA GLU A 254 5.56 9.04 11.98
C GLU A 254 4.74 8.66 10.75
N ARG A 255 5.37 8.28 9.63
CA ARG A 255 4.69 7.86 8.40
C ARG A 255 3.90 6.56 8.58
N ILE A 256 4.47 5.57 9.29
CA ILE A 256 3.77 4.31 9.60
C ILE A 256 2.65 4.58 10.61
N TRP A 257 2.91 5.36 11.66
CA TRP A 257 1.87 5.77 12.62
C TRP A 257 0.67 6.42 11.91
N TYR A 258 0.93 7.40 11.06
CA TYR A 258 -0.08 8.13 10.30
C TYR A 258 -0.98 7.20 9.45
N ARG A 259 -0.42 6.12 8.90
CA ARG A 259 -1.16 5.20 8.02
C ARG A 259 -1.84 4.05 8.73
N PHE A 260 -1.40 3.70 9.94
CA PHE A 260 -1.89 2.51 10.64
C PHE A 260 -2.62 2.82 11.95
N ILE A 261 -2.33 3.96 12.57
CA ILE A 261 -2.92 4.31 13.88
C ILE A 261 -3.87 5.50 13.76
N SER A 262 -3.36 6.67 13.38
CA SER A 262 -4.19 7.88 13.33
C SER A 262 -3.60 8.95 12.42
N THR A 263 -4.48 9.58 11.64
CA THR A 263 -4.16 10.79 10.86
C THR A 263 -4.35 12.07 11.68
N MET A 264 -5.14 12.00 12.76
CA MET A 264 -5.52 13.16 13.59
C MET A 264 -4.65 13.29 14.83
N ASN A 265 -4.27 12.17 15.45
CA ASN A 265 -3.46 12.15 16.66
C ASN A 265 -2.02 11.80 16.28
N PRO A 266 -1.10 12.79 16.33
CA PRO A 266 0.30 12.57 15.98
C PRO A 266 0.98 11.59 16.94
N LEU A 267 2.10 11.02 16.49
CA LEU A 267 2.95 10.19 17.33
C LEU A 267 3.52 11.03 18.49
N THR A 268 3.29 10.58 19.71
CA THR A 268 3.85 11.20 20.94
C THR A 268 4.79 10.26 21.69
N ASP A 269 4.68 8.94 21.45
CA ASP A 269 5.53 7.94 22.08
C ASP A 269 6.86 7.78 21.34
N THR A 270 7.90 8.42 21.87
CA THR A 270 9.26 8.36 21.31
C THR A 270 9.92 6.99 21.44
N SER A 271 9.40 6.09 22.30
CA SER A 271 9.93 4.73 22.46
C SER A 271 9.78 3.89 21.18
N LEU A 272 8.76 4.17 20.37
CA LEU A 272 8.56 3.54 19.07
C LEU A 272 9.70 3.83 18.10
N THR A 273 10.24 5.06 18.12
CA THR A 273 11.42 5.41 17.31
C THR A 273 12.65 4.61 17.73
N SER A 274 12.79 4.31 19.03
CA SER A 274 13.88 3.46 19.53
C SER A 274 13.78 2.02 19.03
N SER A 275 12.57 1.48 18.84
CA SER A 275 12.36 0.15 18.25
C SER A 275 12.80 0.08 16.76
N PHE A 276 12.99 1.22 16.11
CA PHE A 276 13.47 1.37 14.74
C PHE A 276 14.94 1.79 14.65
N ALA A 277 15.69 1.77 15.75
CA ALA A 277 17.10 2.19 15.77
C ALA A 277 17.98 1.41 14.79
N SER A 278 17.75 0.10 14.62
CA SER A 278 18.41 -0.77 13.63
C SER A 278 17.83 -0.69 12.21
N ARG A 279 16.83 0.16 11.99
CA ARG A 279 16.06 0.24 10.73
C ARG A 279 15.29 -1.05 10.38
N ASP A 280 14.98 -1.87 11.37
CA ASP A 280 14.15 -3.07 11.23
C ASP A 280 12.67 -2.67 11.16
N ILE A 281 12.09 -2.81 9.97
CA ILE A 281 10.69 -2.47 9.68
C ILE A 281 9.74 -3.40 10.44
N ALA A 282 10.05 -4.69 10.53
CA ALA A 282 9.19 -5.65 11.22
C ALA A 282 9.12 -5.35 12.72
N ALA A 283 10.25 -5.01 13.35
CA ALA A 283 10.28 -4.61 14.76
C ALA A 283 9.41 -3.38 15.03
N LEU A 284 9.53 -2.33 14.20
CA LEU A 284 8.71 -1.13 14.30
C LEU A 284 7.22 -1.42 14.12
N VAL A 285 6.85 -2.17 13.07
CA VAL A 285 5.46 -2.50 12.76
C VAL A 285 4.84 -3.35 13.87
N LYS A 286 5.59 -4.29 14.45
CA LYS A 286 5.16 -5.07 15.62
C LYS A 286 4.92 -4.19 16.84
N ALA A 287 5.81 -3.25 17.12
CA ALA A 287 5.66 -2.31 18.24
C ALA A 287 4.41 -1.43 18.06
N ILE A 288 4.20 -0.86 16.88
CA ILE A 288 3.02 -0.05 16.54
C ILE A 288 1.74 -0.88 16.60
N GLY A 289 1.73 -2.10 16.05
CA GLY A 289 0.56 -2.99 16.05
C GLY A 289 0.16 -3.52 17.43
N ARG A 290 1.05 -3.42 18.43
CA ARG A 290 0.78 -3.76 19.84
C ARG A 290 0.52 -2.54 20.72
N HIS A 291 0.67 -1.32 20.16
CA HIS A 291 0.54 -0.10 20.91
C HIS A 291 -0.91 0.14 21.39
N SER A 292 -1.08 0.70 22.60
CA SER A 292 -2.38 0.97 23.22
C SER A 292 -3.25 1.96 22.45
N ALA A 293 -2.66 2.77 21.58
CA ALA A 293 -3.41 3.68 20.70
C ALA A 293 -4.41 2.96 19.77
N LEU A 294 -4.24 1.65 19.53
CA LEU A 294 -5.25 0.83 18.86
C LEU A 294 -6.56 0.70 19.65
N ASP A 295 -6.54 0.95 20.97
CA ASP A 295 -7.73 0.89 21.81
C ASP A 295 -8.49 2.22 21.82
N ASN A 296 -7.82 3.34 21.51
CA ASN A 296 -8.41 4.67 21.59
C ASN A 296 -9.51 4.85 20.54
N PRO A 297 -10.78 5.06 20.92
CA PRO A 297 -11.91 5.22 20.00
C PRO A 297 -11.71 6.38 19.01
N ASP A 298 -10.99 7.43 19.40
CA ASP A 298 -10.74 8.61 18.56
C ASP A 298 -9.79 8.34 17.39
N ASN A 299 -9.08 7.21 17.41
CA ASN A 299 -8.21 6.77 16.32
C ASN A 299 -8.98 5.97 15.25
N SER A 300 -10.18 6.39 14.90
CA SER A 300 -10.89 5.84 13.74
C SER A 300 -10.24 6.28 12.43
N MET A 301 -10.32 5.45 11.39
CA MET A 301 -9.74 5.75 10.07
C MET A 301 -10.69 5.29 8.96
N VAL A 302 -10.83 6.12 7.94
CA VAL A 302 -11.59 5.76 6.74
C VAL A 302 -10.77 4.81 5.88
N LYS A 303 -11.35 3.69 5.49
CA LYS A 303 -10.73 2.76 4.54
C LYS A 303 -10.53 3.46 3.20
N SER A 304 -9.30 3.39 2.68
CA SER A 304 -9.04 3.78 1.30
C SER A 304 -9.82 2.89 0.32
N PRO A 305 -9.98 3.28 -0.94
CA PRO A 305 -10.66 2.44 -1.93
C PRO A 305 -10.09 1.03 -2.04
N ILE A 306 -8.75 0.88 -2.03
CA ILE A 306 -8.10 -0.43 -2.05
C ILE A 306 -8.36 -1.19 -0.75
N ASP A 307 -8.26 -0.54 0.41
CA ASP A 307 -8.54 -1.20 1.69
C ASP A 307 -9.98 -1.71 1.75
N TRP A 308 -10.92 -0.89 1.29
CA TRP A 308 -12.34 -1.25 1.22
C TRP A 308 -12.58 -2.41 0.24
N PHE A 309 -12.05 -2.31 -0.97
CA PHE A 309 -12.26 -3.31 -2.02
C PHE A 309 -11.64 -4.67 -1.66
N VAL A 310 -10.36 -4.67 -1.23
CA VAL A 310 -9.67 -5.92 -0.87
C VAL A 310 -10.32 -6.56 0.35
N SER A 311 -10.71 -5.76 1.36
CA SER A 311 -11.44 -6.25 2.54
C SER A 311 -12.80 -6.87 2.17
N ALA A 312 -13.56 -6.21 1.28
CA ALA A 312 -14.82 -6.76 0.78
C ALA A 312 -14.59 -8.06 -0.01
N SER A 313 -13.61 -8.09 -0.92
CA SER A 313 -13.29 -9.26 -1.72
C SER A 313 -12.88 -10.46 -0.86
N ARG A 314 -12.10 -10.26 0.20
CA ARG A 314 -11.71 -11.29 1.16
C ARG A 314 -12.94 -11.88 1.87
N ALA A 315 -13.81 -11.01 2.40
CA ALA A 315 -15.02 -11.43 3.09
C ALA A 315 -16.00 -12.16 2.14
N LEU A 316 -16.13 -11.70 0.90
CA LEU A 316 -17.03 -12.25 -0.12
C LEU A 316 -16.43 -13.43 -0.89
N SER A 317 -15.20 -13.86 -0.59
CA SER A 317 -14.48 -14.93 -1.29
C SER A 317 -14.32 -14.68 -2.81
N ILE A 318 -14.13 -13.41 -3.20
CA ILE A 318 -13.94 -12.98 -4.60
C ILE A 318 -12.45 -12.89 -4.91
N THR A 319 -12.00 -13.61 -5.95
CA THR A 319 -10.66 -13.44 -6.54
C THR A 319 -10.75 -12.41 -7.67
N PRO A 320 -10.07 -11.27 -7.59
CA PRO A 320 -10.21 -10.16 -8.56
C PRO A 320 -10.02 -10.56 -10.03
N SER A 321 -9.00 -11.36 -10.35
CA SER A 321 -8.74 -11.81 -11.73
C SER A 321 -9.81 -12.75 -12.28
N LYS A 322 -10.56 -13.42 -11.39
CA LYS A 322 -11.62 -14.39 -11.74
C LYS A 322 -13.01 -13.76 -11.74
N PHE A 323 -13.12 -12.46 -11.48
CA PHE A 323 -14.38 -11.74 -11.55
C PHE A 323 -14.95 -11.78 -12.98
N SER A 324 -16.26 -11.93 -13.14
CA SER A 324 -16.90 -12.11 -14.45
C SER A 324 -16.56 -11.02 -15.46
N ASN A 325 -16.41 -9.77 -14.97
CA ASN A 325 -15.89 -8.66 -15.75
C ASN A 325 -14.80 -7.92 -14.96
N PRO A 326 -13.53 -8.33 -15.05
CA PRO A 326 -12.42 -7.70 -14.32
C PRO A 326 -12.27 -6.21 -14.64
N ASN A 327 -12.63 -5.74 -15.85
CA ASN A 327 -12.59 -4.33 -16.18
C ASN A 327 -13.50 -3.47 -15.29
N ASN A 328 -14.58 -4.02 -14.75
CA ASN A 328 -15.41 -3.29 -13.78
C ASN A 328 -14.61 -2.95 -12.51
N ILE A 329 -13.82 -3.89 -11.99
CA ILE A 329 -12.95 -3.65 -10.83
C ILE A 329 -12.02 -2.47 -11.10
N ARG A 330 -11.29 -2.52 -12.23
CA ARG A 330 -10.40 -1.42 -12.62
C ARG A 330 -11.13 -0.10 -12.72
N ASN A 331 -12.27 -0.06 -13.40
CA ASN A 331 -13.05 1.16 -13.61
C ASN A 331 -13.54 1.76 -12.27
N TYR A 332 -14.03 0.94 -11.34
CA TYR A 332 -14.45 1.43 -10.03
C TYR A 332 -13.29 1.92 -9.17
N LEU A 333 -12.12 1.27 -9.22
CA LEU A 333 -10.92 1.75 -8.54
C LEU A 333 -10.44 3.08 -9.13
N ASP A 334 -10.52 3.28 -10.45
CA ASP A 334 -10.23 4.56 -11.11
C ASP A 334 -11.24 5.65 -10.67
N LEU A 335 -12.54 5.36 -10.66
CA LEU A 335 -13.59 6.27 -10.22
C LEU A 335 -13.49 6.64 -8.73
N LEU A 336 -13.01 5.71 -7.91
CA LEU A 336 -12.73 5.93 -6.49
C LEU A 336 -11.38 6.64 -6.25
N GLY A 337 -10.55 6.83 -7.30
CA GLY A 337 -9.30 7.57 -7.24
C GLY A 337 -8.10 6.78 -6.68
N GLN A 338 -8.20 5.46 -6.54
CA GLN A 338 -7.08 4.66 -6.07
C GLN A 338 -6.97 3.33 -6.82
N ARG A 339 -5.99 3.24 -7.70
CA ARG A 339 -5.67 2.03 -8.46
C ARG A 339 -4.19 1.66 -8.27
N PRO A 340 -3.82 0.37 -8.15
CA PRO A 340 -2.42 -0.04 -8.11
C PRO A 340 -1.61 0.54 -9.27
N PHE A 341 -0.39 0.98 -8.99
CA PHE A 341 0.56 1.60 -9.92
C PHE A 341 0.20 3.00 -10.45
N PHE A 342 -0.83 3.66 -9.89
CA PHE A 342 -1.26 4.99 -10.30
C PHE A 342 -1.37 5.97 -9.13
N PRO A 343 -0.35 6.15 -8.28
CA PRO A 343 -0.39 7.26 -7.35
C PRO A 343 -0.51 8.58 -8.10
N PRO A 344 -1.30 9.55 -7.58
CA PRO A 344 -1.58 10.79 -8.28
C PRO A 344 -0.37 11.71 -8.43
N ASN A 345 0.59 11.58 -7.50
CA ASN A 345 1.84 12.36 -7.49
C ASN A 345 2.90 11.62 -6.64
N VAL A 346 4.08 12.22 -6.50
CA VAL A 346 5.22 11.67 -5.75
C VAL A 346 4.95 11.53 -4.24
N GLY A 347 4.01 12.30 -3.67
CA GLY A 347 3.59 12.17 -2.26
C GLY A 347 2.66 10.96 -2.00
N GLY A 348 2.28 10.22 -3.04
CA GLY A 348 1.38 9.07 -2.93
C GLY A 348 -0.10 9.45 -2.85
N TRP A 349 -0.92 8.56 -2.32
CA TRP A 349 -2.35 8.79 -2.16
C TRP A 349 -2.68 9.50 -0.85
N PRO A 350 -3.79 10.26 -0.81
CA PRO A 350 -4.31 10.82 0.42
C PRO A 350 -4.71 9.72 1.41
N ALA A 351 -5.09 10.11 2.62
CA ALA A 351 -5.52 9.20 3.66
C ALA A 351 -6.82 9.67 4.30
N ASP A 352 -7.51 8.73 4.97
CA ASP A 352 -8.59 8.96 5.88
C ASP A 352 -9.74 9.79 5.27
N GLN A 353 -10.11 10.91 5.87
CA GLN A 353 -11.28 11.73 5.48
C GLN A 353 -11.27 12.19 4.02
N ALA A 354 -10.11 12.28 3.39
CA ALA A 354 -10.00 12.60 1.98
C ALA A 354 -10.74 11.60 1.05
N TRP A 355 -11.04 10.40 1.56
CA TRP A 355 -11.80 9.38 0.84
C TRP A 355 -13.32 9.47 1.05
N LEU A 356 -13.78 10.46 1.83
CA LEU A 356 -15.21 10.71 2.06
C LEU A 356 -15.70 11.82 1.13
N SER A 357 -16.45 11.43 0.12
CA SER A 357 -17.17 12.35 -0.77
C SER A 357 -18.48 11.70 -1.22
N THR A 358 -19.41 12.50 -1.71
CA THR A 358 -20.68 12.02 -2.27
C THR A 358 -20.43 11.05 -3.43
N SER A 359 -19.51 11.38 -4.34
CA SER A 359 -19.14 10.51 -5.46
C SER A 359 -18.52 9.20 -4.98
N SER A 360 -17.63 9.25 -3.99
CA SER A 360 -17.03 8.06 -3.39
C SER A 360 -18.07 7.14 -2.76
N ALA A 361 -19.07 7.70 -2.06
CA ALA A 361 -20.18 6.92 -1.51
C ALA A 361 -21.02 6.26 -2.62
N GLN A 362 -21.36 7.02 -3.65
CA GLN A 362 -22.12 6.52 -4.81
C GLN A 362 -21.39 5.37 -5.51
N TYR A 363 -20.09 5.54 -5.80
CA TYR A 363 -19.29 4.49 -6.47
C TYR A 363 -19.11 3.27 -5.60
N ARG A 364 -18.94 3.40 -4.27
CA ARG A 364 -18.92 2.25 -3.36
C ARG A 364 -20.23 1.45 -3.39
N ILE A 365 -21.40 2.13 -3.42
CA ILE A 365 -22.69 1.45 -3.55
C ILE A 365 -22.79 0.69 -4.87
N GLN A 366 -22.44 1.32 -5.98
CA GLN A 366 -22.47 0.67 -7.29
C GLN A 366 -21.49 -0.52 -7.34
N PHE A 367 -20.28 -0.36 -6.83
CA PHE A 367 -19.28 -1.41 -6.81
C PHE A 367 -19.69 -2.55 -5.89
N ALA A 368 -20.16 -2.27 -4.66
CA ALA A 368 -20.69 -3.29 -3.76
C ALA A 368 -21.84 -4.09 -4.40
N THR A 369 -22.71 -3.41 -5.18
CA THR A 369 -23.79 -4.09 -5.92
C THR A 369 -23.25 -5.10 -6.94
N GLN A 370 -22.12 -4.82 -7.59
CA GLN A 370 -21.48 -5.79 -8.49
C GLN A 370 -20.79 -6.93 -7.72
N LEU A 371 -20.08 -6.61 -6.64
CA LEU A 371 -19.38 -7.61 -5.83
C LEU A 371 -20.36 -8.62 -5.23
N VAL A 372 -21.46 -8.16 -4.67
CA VAL A 372 -22.46 -9.04 -4.01
C VAL A 372 -23.12 -10.02 -4.99
N LYS A 373 -23.19 -9.70 -6.30
CA LYS A 373 -23.74 -10.63 -7.32
C LYS A 373 -22.87 -11.88 -7.51
N GLU A 374 -21.58 -11.80 -7.27
CA GLU A 374 -20.63 -12.90 -7.46
C GLU A 374 -20.13 -13.48 -6.13
N ALA A 375 -20.66 -12.96 -5.01
CA ALA A 375 -20.22 -13.31 -3.69
C ALA A 375 -20.68 -14.69 -3.22
N ASP A 376 -19.83 -15.38 -2.45
CA ASP A 376 -20.31 -16.46 -1.59
C ASP A 376 -21.02 -15.85 -0.37
N LEU A 377 -22.33 -15.94 -0.34
CA LEU A 377 -23.16 -15.44 0.75
C LEU A 377 -23.50 -16.52 1.79
N SER A 378 -22.94 -17.73 1.66
CA SER A 378 -23.18 -18.84 2.58
C SER A 378 -22.89 -18.52 4.06
N PRO A 379 -21.87 -17.67 4.40
CA PRO A 379 -21.62 -17.28 5.78
C PRO A 379 -22.81 -16.58 6.47
N ILE A 380 -23.69 -15.96 5.69
CA ILE A 380 -24.88 -15.26 6.22
C ILE A 380 -26.17 -15.96 5.86
N SER A 381 -26.30 -16.53 4.66
CA SER A 381 -27.53 -17.18 4.23
C SER A 381 -27.84 -18.45 5.04
N SER A 382 -26.81 -19.16 5.51
CA SER A 382 -26.94 -20.35 6.37
C SER A 382 -27.44 -20.04 7.79
N LEU A 383 -27.37 -18.77 8.23
CA LEU A 383 -27.82 -18.38 9.56
C LEU A 383 -29.33 -18.13 9.60
N ALA A 384 -29.93 -18.46 10.76
CA ALA A 384 -31.30 -18.06 11.05
C ALA A 384 -31.42 -16.51 10.98
N PRO A 385 -32.56 -15.96 10.49
CA PRO A 385 -32.69 -14.51 10.28
C PRO A 385 -32.31 -13.65 11.49
N ASN A 386 -32.70 -14.05 12.69
CA ASN A 386 -32.40 -13.31 13.94
C ASN A 386 -30.89 -13.31 14.31
N ALA A 387 -30.07 -14.24 13.77
CA ALA A 387 -28.63 -14.31 13.99
C ALA A 387 -27.81 -13.54 12.94
N ARG A 388 -28.42 -13.18 11.79
CA ARG A 388 -27.71 -12.63 10.64
C ARG A 388 -27.02 -11.30 10.90
N ILE A 389 -27.60 -10.40 11.68
CA ILE A 389 -27.03 -9.06 11.94
C ILE A 389 -25.71 -9.19 12.75
N ASN A 390 -25.71 -10.05 13.76
CA ASN A 390 -24.50 -10.31 14.54
C ASN A 390 -23.47 -11.10 13.72
N GLY A 391 -23.93 -12.13 13.01
CA GLY A 391 -23.06 -12.89 12.09
C GLY A 391 -22.43 -12.01 11.02
N LEU A 392 -23.15 -11.01 10.51
CA LEU A 392 -22.64 -10.04 9.54
C LEU A 392 -21.53 -9.15 10.13
N ALA A 393 -21.66 -8.74 11.40
CA ALA A 393 -20.60 -8.00 12.09
C ALA A 393 -19.33 -8.86 12.23
N ASP A 394 -19.48 -10.12 12.59
CA ASP A 394 -18.38 -11.06 12.71
C ASP A 394 -17.75 -11.40 11.35
N TRP A 395 -18.57 -11.58 10.33
CA TRP A 395 -18.10 -11.87 8.97
C TRP A 395 -17.26 -10.74 8.40
N LEU A 396 -17.66 -9.49 8.63
CA LEU A 396 -17.00 -8.30 8.09
C LEU A 396 -15.94 -7.69 9.03
N GLY A 397 -15.78 -8.23 10.25
CA GLY A 397 -14.88 -7.67 11.26
C GLY A 397 -15.31 -6.30 11.75
N VAL A 398 -16.63 -6.07 11.84
CA VAL A 398 -17.20 -4.83 12.38
C VAL A 398 -17.31 -4.93 13.89
N VAL A 399 -16.95 -3.86 14.58
CA VAL A 399 -16.95 -3.81 16.04
C VAL A 399 -18.37 -3.85 16.58
N GLU A 400 -19.21 -2.95 16.14
CA GLU A 400 -20.61 -2.83 16.52
C GLU A 400 -21.38 -2.02 15.46
N TRP A 401 -22.64 -2.38 15.20
CA TRP A 401 -23.53 -1.58 14.38
C TRP A 401 -24.21 -0.50 15.21
N SER A 402 -24.30 0.74 14.74
CA SER A 402 -25.13 1.79 15.33
C SER A 402 -26.61 1.41 15.27
N SER A 403 -27.43 2.04 16.09
CA SER A 403 -28.88 1.84 16.08
C SER A 403 -29.51 2.12 14.71
N ARG A 404 -29.00 3.12 14.00
CA ARG A 404 -29.44 3.48 12.64
C ARG A 404 -29.13 2.39 11.63
N THR A 405 -27.90 1.87 11.65
CA THR A 405 -27.47 0.78 10.77
C THR A 405 -28.21 -0.51 11.11
N LYS A 406 -28.37 -0.86 12.39
CA LYS A 406 -29.18 -2.01 12.83
C LYS A 406 -30.63 -1.94 12.29
N MET A 407 -31.24 -0.76 12.31
CA MET A 407 -32.59 -0.57 11.75
C MET A 407 -32.63 -0.85 10.24
N ALA A 408 -31.67 -0.32 9.47
CA ALA A 408 -31.58 -0.56 8.03
C ALA A 408 -31.36 -2.04 7.70
N LEU A 409 -30.46 -2.70 8.44
CA LEU A 409 -30.16 -4.13 8.28
C LEU A 409 -31.38 -5.01 8.64
N ASN A 410 -32.13 -4.66 9.68
CA ASN A 410 -33.38 -5.36 10.03
C ASN A 410 -34.39 -5.33 8.89
N GLY A 411 -34.50 -4.22 8.18
CA GLY A 411 -35.38 -4.10 7.00
C GLY A 411 -34.98 -5.04 5.84
N ALA A 412 -33.76 -5.57 5.84
CA ALA A 412 -33.24 -6.48 4.83
C ALA A 412 -32.96 -7.90 5.36
N ILE A 413 -33.35 -8.24 6.58
CA ILE A 413 -32.91 -9.44 7.32
C ILE A 413 -33.20 -10.77 6.59
N ARG A 414 -34.19 -10.79 5.68
CA ARG A 414 -34.54 -11.97 4.88
C ARG A 414 -33.79 -12.08 3.56
N ASP A 415 -33.06 -11.04 3.16
CA ASP A 415 -32.33 -10.95 1.91
C ASP A 415 -30.82 -10.86 2.17
N PRO A 416 -30.05 -11.96 2.12
CA PRO A 416 -28.61 -11.97 2.38
C PRO A 416 -27.83 -11.04 1.46
N ALA A 417 -28.22 -10.91 0.19
CA ALA A 417 -27.52 -10.06 -0.77
C ALA A 417 -27.67 -8.57 -0.41
N ARG A 418 -28.90 -8.16 -0.08
CA ARG A 418 -29.18 -6.81 0.38
C ARG A 418 -28.55 -6.51 1.73
N LEU A 419 -28.50 -7.48 2.65
CA LEU A 419 -27.77 -7.35 3.92
C LEU A 419 -26.29 -7.08 3.68
N ALA A 420 -25.61 -7.89 2.86
CA ALA A 420 -24.21 -7.71 2.53
C ALA A 420 -23.96 -6.35 1.87
N LEU A 421 -24.79 -5.94 0.90
CA LEU A 421 -24.69 -4.64 0.25
C LEU A 421 -24.77 -3.48 1.26
N LEU A 422 -25.79 -3.47 2.12
CA LEU A 422 -25.99 -2.42 3.12
C LEU A 422 -24.81 -2.37 4.11
N ALA A 423 -24.33 -3.52 4.54
CA ALA A 423 -23.20 -3.60 5.46
C ALA A 423 -21.89 -3.09 4.86
N LEU A 424 -21.55 -3.47 3.63
CA LEU A 424 -20.35 -3.00 2.94
C LEU A 424 -20.33 -1.49 2.70
N CYS A 425 -21.52 -0.86 2.63
CA CYS A 425 -21.68 0.58 2.45
C CYS A 425 -21.95 1.33 3.76
N SER A 426 -22.03 0.63 4.90
CA SER A 426 -22.30 1.25 6.20
C SER A 426 -21.13 2.08 6.70
N PRO A 427 -21.38 3.13 7.51
CA PRO A 427 -20.32 3.90 8.14
C PRO A 427 -19.35 3.02 8.93
N GLU A 428 -19.84 2.03 9.67
CA GLU A 428 -19.07 1.17 10.55
C GLU A 428 -18.12 0.22 9.77
N TYR A 429 -18.44 -0.09 8.52
CA TYR A 429 -17.56 -0.85 7.66
C TYR A 429 -16.59 0.05 6.89
N VAL A 430 -17.05 1.20 6.41
CA VAL A 430 -16.20 2.17 5.67
C VAL A 430 -15.18 2.81 6.60
N VAL A 431 -15.55 3.04 7.85
CA VAL A 431 -14.63 3.58 8.87
C VAL A 431 -14.21 2.43 9.79
N SER A 432 -12.93 2.13 9.86
CA SER A 432 -12.40 1.14 10.81
C SER A 432 -12.36 1.77 12.20
N ALA A 433 -13.48 1.63 12.90
CA ALA A 433 -13.67 2.20 14.24
C ALA A 433 -12.87 1.50 15.32
#